data_94d450d76722f979e8dfc7cdda200c75
#
_entry.id   94d450d76722f979e8dfc7cdda200c75
#
_cell.length_a   1.000
_cell.length_b   1.000
_cell.length_c   1.000
_cell.angle_alpha   90.00
_cell.angle_beta   90.00
_cell.angle_gamma   90.00
#
_symmetry.space_group_name_H-M   'P 1'
#
loop_
_entity.id
_entity.type
_entity.pdbx_description
1 polymer ?
#
loop_
_entity_poly.entity_id
_entity_poly.type
_entity_poly.pdbx_seq_one_letter_code
_entity_poly.pdbx_strand_id
1 'polypeptide(L)'
;HHGIRGEEAERDLLFAKEKAEEWKIPFSLSRVDVPKYAKEQGIGLEEGGRILRYKALLERRDSWEKETGRTTKLALAQHKDDQAETVLHHLLRGAGMNGLSAMRAMEGEKIRPLLCIRKEEIRKRLRELSLEGMQDSSNADIQLTRNYIRRKVLPLLEEVNGKAVEHLSLEADYFDELAEYFHKKVKTFLDEGM
;
A
#
# COMPACT_ATOMS: atom_id res chain seq x y z
N HIS A 1 -14.26 0.95 -7.08
CA HIS A 1 -14.48 -0.04 -8.15
C HIS A 1 -13.80 0.45 -9.44
N HIS A 2 -12.90 -0.35 -10.02
CA HIS A 2 -11.99 0.06 -11.10
C HIS A 2 -12.53 -0.23 -12.53
N GLY A 3 -13.67 -0.90 -12.67
CA GLY A 3 -14.22 -1.28 -13.97
C GLY A 3 -13.43 -2.36 -14.73
N ILE A 4 -12.51 -3.11 -14.07
CA ILE A 4 -11.61 -4.05 -14.74
C ILE A 4 -12.10 -5.50 -14.62
N ARG A 5 -12.57 -5.93 -13.43
CA ARG A 5 -12.81 -7.35 -13.11
C ARG A 5 -14.28 -7.79 -13.15
N GLY A 6 -15.18 -6.96 -13.71
CA GLY A 6 -16.58 -7.32 -13.88
C GLY A 6 -17.25 -7.86 -12.60
N GLU A 7 -17.80 -9.07 -12.66
CA GLU A 7 -18.55 -9.72 -11.58
C GLU A 7 -17.72 -9.95 -10.29
N GLU A 8 -16.42 -10.23 -10.40
CA GLU A 8 -15.56 -10.36 -9.22
C GLU A 8 -15.47 -9.05 -8.42
N ALA A 9 -15.34 -7.92 -9.12
CA ALA A 9 -15.28 -6.63 -8.47
C ALA A 9 -16.61 -6.24 -7.81
N GLU A 10 -17.74 -6.63 -8.39
CA GLU A 10 -19.07 -6.44 -7.77
C GLU A 10 -19.24 -7.33 -6.53
N ARG A 11 -18.75 -8.58 -6.56
CA ARG A 11 -18.75 -9.46 -5.39
C ARG A 11 -17.92 -8.88 -4.25
N ASP A 12 -16.69 -8.39 -4.55
CA ASP A 12 -15.81 -7.77 -3.57
C ASP A 12 -16.45 -6.51 -2.96
N LEU A 13 -17.16 -5.73 -3.79
CA LEU A 13 -17.92 -4.55 -3.37
C LEU A 13 -19.06 -4.92 -2.41
N LEU A 14 -19.87 -5.92 -2.75
CA LEU A 14 -20.98 -6.38 -1.91
C LEU A 14 -20.47 -6.87 -0.55
N PHE A 15 -19.42 -7.70 -0.54
CA PHE A 15 -18.80 -8.16 0.69
C PHE A 15 -18.33 -6.99 1.57
N ALA A 16 -17.64 -6.01 0.98
CA ALA A 16 -17.16 -4.84 1.74
C ALA A 16 -18.32 -4.01 2.31
N LYS A 17 -19.41 -3.86 1.55
CA LYS A 17 -20.60 -3.16 1.98
C LYS A 17 -21.29 -3.88 3.14
N GLU A 18 -21.52 -5.20 3.03
CA GLU A 18 -22.11 -6.03 4.08
C GLU A 18 -21.30 -5.95 5.38
N LYS A 19 -19.97 -6.04 5.30
CA LYS A 19 -19.11 -5.92 6.48
C LYS A 19 -19.14 -4.52 7.10
N ALA A 20 -19.21 -3.48 6.30
CA ALA A 20 -19.37 -2.12 6.82
C ALA A 20 -20.72 -1.92 7.54
N GLU A 21 -21.80 -2.49 7.00
CA GLU A 21 -23.14 -2.49 7.64
C GLU A 21 -23.13 -3.28 8.95
N GLU A 22 -22.56 -4.49 8.95
CA GLU A 22 -22.41 -5.34 10.14
C GLU A 22 -21.66 -4.61 11.28
N TRP A 23 -20.59 -3.90 10.92
CA TRP A 23 -19.76 -3.18 11.89
C TRP A 23 -20.20 -1.74 12.15
N LYS A 24 -21.30 -1.32 11.54
CA LYS A 24 -21.85 0.05 11.64
C LYS A 24 -20.82 1.14 11.27
N ILE A 25 -20.01 0.85 10.26
CA ILE A 25 -19.01 1.76 9.71
C ILE A 25 -19.59 2.46 8.47
N PRO A 26 -19.47 3.77 8.32
CA PRO A 26 -19.89 4.47 7.11
C PRO A 26 -19.20 3.89 5.86
N PHE A 27 -19.99 3.59 4.84
CA PHE A 27 -19.52 3.06 3.58
C PHE A 27 -19.70 4.08 2.46
N SER A 28 -18.70 4.20 1.59
CA SER A 28 -18.81 5.00 0.36
C SER A 28 -18.19 4.27 -0.82
N LEU A 29 -18.79 4.43 -1.99
CA LEU A 29 -18.38 3.81 -3.23
C LEU A 29 -17.98 4.87 -4.25
N SER A 30 -16.79 4.71 -4.85
CA SER A 30 -16.37 5.45 -6.04
C SER A 30 -16.16 4.48 -7.19
N ARG A 31 -16.81 4.74 -8.32
CA ARG A 31 -16.60 3.98 -9.57
C ARG A 31 -15.70 4.80 -10.49
N VAL A 32 -14.64 4.17 -11.00
CA VAL A 32 -13.66 4.79 -11.90
C VAL A 32 -13.43 3.89 -13.10
N ASP A 33 -13.23 4.50 -14.27
CA ASP A 33 -12.90 3.79 -15.52
C ASP A 33 -11.39 3.80 -15.72
N VAL A 34 -10.73 2.80 -15.14
CA VAL A 34 -9.27 2.65 -15.23
C VAL A 34 -8.80 2.36 -16.66
N PRO A 35 -9.45 1.49 -17.45
CA PRO A 35 -9.05 1.25 -18.83
C PRO A 35 -9.05 2.51 -19.70
N LYS A 36 -10.09 3.32 -19.60
CA LYS A 36 -10.18 4.59 -20.33
C LYS A 36 -9.08 5.55 -19.90
N TYR A 37 -8.92 5.76 -18.59
CA TYR A 37 -7.90 6.66 -18.04
C TYR A 37 -6.47 6.24 -18.44
N ALA A 38 -6.14 4.96 -18.28
CA ALA A 38 -4.83 4.42 -18.62
C ALA A 38 -4.50 4.63 -20.11
N LYS A 39 -5.48 4.40 -21.01
CA LYS A 39 -5.35 4.64 -22.45
C LYS A 39 -5.13 6.12 -22.77
N GLU A 40 -5.88 7.01 -22.15
CA GLU A 40 -5.77 8.46 -22.36
C GLU A 40 -4.42 9.02 -21.88
N GLN A 41 -3.88 8.48 -20.78
CA GLN A 41 -2.61 8.92 -20.20
C GLN A 41 -1.39 8.16 -20.74
N GLY A 42 -1.57 7.13 -21.57
CA GLY A 42 -0.47 6.30 -22.08
C GLY A 42 0.29 5.51 -21.00
N ILE A 43 -0.40 5.11 -19.92
CA ILE A 43 0.19 4.38 -18.76
C ILE A 43 -0.42 2.99 -18.61
N GLY A 44 0.22 2.16 -17.79
CA GLY A 44 -0.29 0.81 -17.49
C GLY A 44 -1.57 0.82 -16.63
N LEU A 45 -2.37 -0.25 -16.72
CA LEU A 45 -3.61 -0.39 -15.93
C LEU A 45 -3.35 -0.35 -14.42
N GLU A 46 -2.24 -0.93 -13.95
CA GLU A 46 -1.88 -0.93 -12.52
C GLU A 46 -1.62 0.50 -12.03
N GLU A 47 -0.84 1.26 -12.79
CA GLU A 47 -0.53 2.65 -12.46
C GLU A 47 -1.77 3.53 -12.53
N GLY A 48 -2.56 3.42 -13.60
CA GLY A 48 -3.84 4.13 -13.74
C GLY A 48 -4.80 3.83 -12.61
N GLY A 49 -4.94 2.55 -12.24
CA GLY A 49 -5.75 2.11 -11.11
C GLY A 49 -5.26 2.66 -9.77
N ARG A 50 -3.94 2.72 -9.58
CA ARG A 50 -3.34 3.32 -8.40
C ARG A 50 -3.64 4.82 -8.30
N ILE A 51 -3.42 5.56 -9.37
CA ILE A 51 -3.67 7.02 -9.42
C ILE A 51 -5.13 7.33 -9.11
N LEU A 52 -6.07 6.69 -9.82
CA LEU A 52 -7.49 6.93 -9.65
C LEU A 52 -7.99 6.51 -8.26
N ARG A 53 -7.45 5.43 -7.70
CA ARG A 53 -7.77 5.01 -6.32
C ARG A 53 -7.39 6.08 -5.30
N TYR A 54 -6.15 6.58 -5.37
CA TYR A 54 -5.71 7.61 -4.42
C TYR A 54 -6.49 8.90 -4.61
N LYS A 55 -6.77 9.30 -5.84
CA LYS A 55 -7.60 10.47 -6.13
C LYS A 55 -8.98 10.35 -5.46
N ALA A 56 -9.68 9.25 -5.69
CA ALA A 56 -11.01 9.03 -5.11
C ALA A 56 -10.99 8.99 -3.58
N LEU A 57 -9.96 8.36 -2.98
CA LEU A 57 -9.82 8.29 -1.53
C LEU A 57 -9.54 9.66 -0.91
N LEU A 58 -8.68 10.47 -1.53
CA LEU A 58 -8.38 11.82 -1.06
C LEU A 58 -9.58 12.76 -1.20
N GLU A 59 -10.28 12.70 -2.33
CA GLU A 59 -11.53 13.46 -2.53
C GLU A 59 -12.58 13.11 -1.46
N ARG A 60 -12.73 11.82 -1.12
CA ARG A 60 -13.67 11.40 -0.07
C ARG A 60 -13.22 11.86 1.31
N ARG A 61 -11.91 11.79 1.62
CA ARG A 61 -11.35 12.32 2.85
C ARG A 61 -11.66 13.82 3.00
N ASP A 62 -11.38 14.61 1.94
CA ASP A 62 -11.58 16.04 1.95
C ASP A 62 -13.05 16.42 2.16
N SER A 63 -13.96 15.65 1.54
CA SER A 63 -15.40 15.79 1.75
C SER A 63 -15.78 15.49 3.20
N TRP A 64 -15.22 14.41 3.76
CA TRP A 64 -15.46 14.02 5.15
C TRP A 64 -14.94 15.06 6.16
N GLU A 65 -13.78 15.64 5.91
CA GLU A 65 -13.26 16.73 6.72
C GLU A 65 -14.19 17.95 6.71
N LYS A 66 -14.71 18.32 5.54
CA LYS A 66 -15.68 19.42 5.41
C LYS A 66 -17.00 19.12 6.10
N GLU A 67 -17.49 17.87 5.97
CA GLU A 67 -18.75 17.42 6.59
C GLU A 67 -18.67 17.39 8.11
N THR A 68 -17.53 17.01 8.68
CA THR A 68 -17.38 16.74 10.12
C THR A 68 -16.58 17.78 10.88
N GLY A 69 -15.83 18.64 10.20
CA GLY A 69 -14.89 19.58 10.81
C GLY A 69 -13.69 18.91 11.51
N ARG A 70 -13.42 17.63 11.22
CA ARG A 70 -12.36 16.83 11.86
C ARG A 70 -11.25 16.53 10.90
N THR A 71 -10.00 16.74 11.30
CA THR A 71 -8.83 16.28 10.54
C THR A 71 -8.86 14.76 10.38
N THR A 72 -8.72 14.31 9.14
CA THR A 72 -8.87 12.90 8.76
C THR A 72 -7.62 12.40 8.06
N LYS A 73 -7.19 11.19 8.39
CA LYS A 73 -6.09 10.49 7.73
C LYS A 73 -6.62 9.32 6.89
N LEU A 74 -5.91 9.01 5.82
CA LEU A 74 -6.20 7.86 4.98
C LEU A 74 -5.43 6.65 5.50
N ALA A 75 -6.12 5.71 6.13
CA ALA A 75 -5.54 4.46 6.58
C ALA A 75 -5.43 3.44 5.43
N LEU A 76 -4.23 2.92 5.22
CA LEU A 76 -3.93 1.91 4.20
C LEU A 76 -3.53 0.60 4.88
N ALA A 77 -4.04 -0.52 4.39
CA ALA A 77 -3.84 -1.85 4.97
C ALA A 77 -2.54 -2.54 4.46
N GLN A 78 -1.50 -1.76 4.15
CA GLN A 78 -0.19 -2.29 3.81
C GLN A 78 0.49 -2.85 5.05
N HIS A 79 1.15 -4.00 4.90
CA HIS A 79 1.76 -4.76 5.99
C HIS A 79 3.27 -4.98 5.74
N LYS A 80 3.97 -5.62 6.69
CA LYS A 80 5.43 -5.81 6.66
C LYS A 80 5.91 -6.54 5.39
N ASP A 81 5.16 -7.54 4.93
CA ASP A 81 5.51 -8.24 3.69
C ASP A 81 5.41 -7.31 2.46
N ASP A 82 4.44 -6.37 2.41
CA ASP A 82 4.38 -5.35 1.34
C ASP A 82 5.58 -4.39 1.41
N GLN A 83 6.10 -4.11 2.62
CA GLN A 83 7.32 -3.33 2.80
C GLN A 83 8.52 -4.04 2.17
N ALA A 84 8.73 -5.32 2.50
CA ALA A 84 9.81 -6.13 1.93
C ALA A 84 9.71 -6.23 0.40
N GLU A 85 8.49 -6.45 -0.14
CA GLU A 85 8.25 -6.43 -1.58
C GLU A 85 8.65 -5.11 -2.23
N THR A 86 8.34 -3.99 -1.56
CA THR A 86 8.64 -2.65 -2.07
C THR A 86 10.14 -2.38 -2.05
N VAL A 87 10.84 -2.77 -0.98
CA VAL A 87 12.31 -2.68 -0.91
C VAL A 87 12.96 -3.45 -2.05
N LEU A 88 12.61 -4.73 -2.24
CA LEU A 88 13.14 -5.54 -3.32
C LEU A 88 12.83 -4.97 -4.70
N HIS A 89 11.60 -4.52 -4.91
CA HIS A 89 11.20 -3.91 -6.17
C HIS A 89 12.02 -2.65 -6.49
N HIS A 90 12.27 -1.81 -5.49
CA HIS A 90 13.08 -0.59 -5.65
C HIS A 90 14.56 -0.93 -5.84
N LEU A 91 15.08 -1.91 -5.10
CA LEU A 91 16.46 -2.39 -5.24
C LEU A 91 16.74 -2.90 -6.66
N LEU A 92 15.85 -3.72 -7.22
CA LEU A 92 15.95 -4.25 -8.59
C LEU A 92 15.91 -3.15 -9.66
N ARG A 93 15.35 -1.98 -9.35
CA ARG A 93 15.32 -0.82 -10.23
C ARG A 93 16.50 0.14 -10.03
N GLY A 94 17.44 -0.20 -9.16
CA GLY A 94 18.59 0.64 -8.87
C GLY A 94 18.25 1.89 -8.06
N ALA A 95 17.24 1.81 -7.20
CA ALA A 95 16.87 2.93 -6.35
C ALA A 95 17.98 3.27 -5.34
N GLY A 96 18.26 4.56 -5.17
CA GLY A 96 19.13 5.06 -4.12
C GLY A 96 18.41 5.10 -2.76
N MET A 97 19.08 5.72 -1.77
CA MET A 97 18.64 5.80 -0.37
C MET A 97 17.16 6.17 -0.19
N ASN A 98 16.68 7.23 -0.86
CA ASN A 98 15.28 7.65 -0.76
C ASN A 98 14.29 6.62 -1.30
N GLY A 99 14.68 5.83 -2.29
CA GLY A 99 13.84 4.76 -2.81
C GLY A 99 13.83 3.53 -1.92
N LEU A 100 14.96 3.21 -1.27
CA LEU A 100 15.10 2.07 -0.38
C LEU A 100 14.41 2.27 0.97
N SER A 101 14.13 3.52 1.39
CA SER A 101 13.26 3.80 2.54
C SER A 101 11.81 3.30 2.34
N ALA A 102 11.46 2.93 1.11
CA ALA A 102 10.21 2.28 0.70
C ALA A 102 8.94 3.00 1.22
N MET A 103 8.21 2.45 2.19
CA MET A 103 6.99 3.05 2.72
C MET A 103 7.17 3.49 4.18
N ARG A 104 6.72 4.69 4.51
CA ARG A 104 6.68 5.19 5.90
C ARG A 104 5.37 4.81 6.57
N ALA A 105 5.41 4.57 7.88
CA ALA A 105 4.20 4.33 8.69
C ALA A 105 3.23 5.52 8.60
N MET A 106 3.77 6.73 8.51
CA MET A 106 3.01 7.96 8.28
C MET A 106 3.71 8.82 7.22
N GLU A 107 2.96 9.25 6.20
CA GLU A 107 3.44 10.05 5.09
C GLU A 107 2.34 11.03 4.66
N GLY A 108 2.46 12.30 5.07
CA GLY A 108 1.44 13.31 4.82
C GLY A 108 0.07 12.86 5.35
N GLU A 109 -0.87 12.70 4.45
CA GLU A 109 -2.25 12.33 4.78
C GLU A 109 -2.47 10.81 4.95
N LYS A 110 -1.46 10.00 4.69
CA LYS A 110 -1.55 8.54 4.71
C LYS A 110 -0.95 7.98 5.99
N ILE A 111 -1.62 6.98 6.56
CA ILE A 111 -1.10 6.16 7.65
C ILE A 111 -1.18 4.68 7.26
N ARG A 112 -0.22 3.88 7.74
CA ARG A 112 -0.14 2.43 7.48
C ARG A 112 -0.04 1.68 8.81
N PRO A 113 -1.16 1.51 9.52
CA PRO A 113 -1.15 0.95 10.88
C PRO A 113 -0.64 -0.49 10.97
N LEU A 114 -0.70 -1.24 9.86
CA LEU A 114 -0.30 -2.64 9.80
C LEU A 114 1.13 -2.85 9.28
N LEU A 115 1.89 -1.78 8.99
CA LEU A 115 3.20 -1.88 8.35
C LEU A 115 4.23 -2.66 9.18
N CYS A 116 4.07 -2.69 10.51
CA CYS A 116 4.91 -3.43 11.44
C CYS A 116 4.51 -4.90 11.63
N ILE A 117 3.41 -5.37 11.04
CA ILE A 117 2.83 -6.70 11.28
C ILE A 117 2.99 -7.57 10.03
N ARG A 118 3.35 -8.85 10.22
CA ARG A 118 3.42 -9.84 9.15
C ARG A 118 2.01 -10.22 8.67
N LYS A 119 1.88 -10.49 7.37
CA LYS A 119 0.62 -10.97 6.78
C LYS A 119 0.09 -12.22 7.43
N GLU A 120 0.98 -13.12 7.82
CA GLU A 120 0.61 -14.36 8.51
C GLU A 120 -0.02 -14.10 9.88
N GLU A 121 0.52 -13.16 10.65
CA GLU A 121 -0.04 -12.75 11.95
C GLU A 121 -1.44 -12.15 11.79
N ILE A 122 -1.64 -11.30 10.76
CA ILE A 122 -2.96 -10.75 10.41
C ILE A 122 -3.93 -11.89 10.09
N ARG A 123 -3.53 -12.85 9.25
CA ARG A 123 -4.36 -14.00 8.90
C ARG A 123 -4.69 -14.88 10.10
N LYS A 124 -3.72 -15.10 10.99
CA LYS A 124 -3.93 -15.82 12.25
C LYS A 124 -5.00 -15.11 13.07
N ARG A 125 -4.86 -13.80 13.26
CA ARG A 125 -5.82 -13.01 14.04
C ARG A 125 -7.23 -13.01 13.42
N LEU A 126 -7.36 -12.94 12.10
CA LEU A 126 -8.66 -13.06 11.44
C LEU A 126 -9.31 -14.41 11.70
N ARG A 127 -8.55 -15.51 11.64
CA ARG A 127 -9.08 -16.86 11.99
C ARG A 127 -9.55 -16.95 13.43
N GLU A 128 -8.78 -16.42 14.39
CA GLU A 128 -9.15 -16.38 15.80
C GLU A 128 -10.45 -15.62 16.05
N LEU A 129 -10.71 -14.59 15.26
CA LEU A 129 -11.92 -13.78 15.31
C LEU A 129 -13.05 -14.34 14.46
N SER A 130 -12.88 -15.51 13.82
CA SER A 130 -13.83 -16.10 12.86
C SER A 130 -14.22 -15.14 11.74
N LEU A 131 -13.28 -14.28 11.31
CA LEU A 131 -13.48 -13.35 10.21
C LEU A 131 -12.91 -13.93 8.91
N GLU A 132 -13.72 -13.93 7.87
CA GLU A 132 -13.30 -14.31 6.54
C GLU A 132 -12.88 -13.07 5.74
N GLY A 133 -11.81 -13.21 4.97
CA GLY A 133 -11.34 -12.20 4.03
C GLY A 133 -11.53 -12.66 2.59
N MET A 134 -11.83 -11.74 1.69
CA MET A 134 -11.88 -12.02 0.26
C MET A 134 -10.48 -12.24 -0.31
N GLN A 135 -10.34 -13.21 -1.20
CA GLN A 135 -9.12 -13.45 -1.95
C GLN A 135 -9.24 -12.79 -3.32
N ASP A 136 -8.32 -11.87 -3.60
CA ASP A 136 -8.20 -11.21 -4.89
C ASP A 136 -7.50 -12.15 -5.89
N SER A 137 -8.21 -12.55 -6.96
CA SER A 137 -7.70 -13.45 -8.00
C SER A 137 -6.50 -12.84 -8.77
N SER A 138 -6.43 -11.52 -8.90
CA SER A 138 -5.32 -10.83 -9.58
C SER A 138 -3.96 -11.01 -8.88
N ASN A 139 -3.95 -11.41 -7.62
CA ASN A 139 -2.73 -11.80 -6.91
C ASN A 139 -2.08 -13.07 -7.48
N ALA A 140 -2.76 -13.80 -8.37
CA ALA A 140 -2.23 -15.00 -9.01
C ALA A 140 -1.32 -14.70 -10.20
N ASP A 141 -1.45 -13.55 -10.83
CA ASP A 141 -0.70 -13.18 -12.02
C ASP A 141 0.78 -12.89 -11.71
N ILE A 142 1.66 -13.84 -12.05
CA ILE A 142 3.11 -13.72 -11.85
C ILE A 142 3.82 -12.91 -12.94
N GLN A 143 3.14 -12.45 -13.98
CA GLN A 143 3.74 -11.57 -14.99
C GLN A 143 4.00 -10.17 -14.42
N LEU A 144 3.26 -9.78 -13.40
CA LEU A 144 3.51 -8.55 -12.66
C LEU A 144 4.72 -8.72 -11.74
N THR A 145 5.72 -7.88 -11.88
CA THR A 145 6.99 -7.94 -11.13
C THR A 145 6.75 -8.06 -9.61
N ARG A 146 5.78 -7.32 -9.08
CA ARG A 146 5.45 -7.35 -7.64
C ARG A 146 4.89 -8.69 -7.19
N ASN A 147 4.02 -9.30 -8.00
CA ASN A 147 3.50 -10.63 -7.72
C ASN A 147 4.58 -11.71 -7.85
N TYR A 148 5.53 -11.54 -8.79
CA TYR A 148 6.68 -12.42 -8.91
C TYR A 148 7.58 -12.36 -7.67
N ILE A 149 7.89 -11.15 -7.18
CA ILE A 149 8.66 -10.96 -5.94
C ILE A 149 7.95 -11.67 -4.78
N ARG A 150 6.66 -11.41 -4.58
CA ARG A 150 5.83 -11.99 -3.52
C ARG A 150 5.80 -13.50 -3.53
N ARG A 151 5.66 -14.12 -4.72
CA ARG A 151 5.37 -15.55 -4.84
C ARG A 151 6.60 -16.40 -5.09
N LYS A 152 7.68 -15.83 -5.58
CA LYS A 152 8.89 -16.55 -5.95
C LYS A 152 10.11 -16.07 -5.18
N VAL A 153 10.39 -14.78 -5.19
CA VAL A 153 11.64 -14.25 -4.62
C VAL A 153 11.62 -14.28 -3.11
N LEU A 154 10.59 -13.70 -2.49
CA LEU A 154 10.49 -13.66 -1.02
C LEU A 154 10.50 -15.05 -0.37
N PRO A 155 9.74 -16.06 -0.85
CA PRO A 155 9.83 -17.40 -0.28
C PRO A 155 11.23 -18.00 -0.37
N LEU A 156 11.95 -17.83 -1.50
CA LEU A 156 13.33 -18.30 -1.64
C LEU A 156 14.29 -17.60 -0.66
N LEU A 157 14.10 -16.29 -0.43
CA LEU A 157 14.89 -15.57 0.57
C LEU A 157 14.59 -16.08 2.00
N GLU A 158 13.34 -16.40 2.30
CA GLU A 158 12.93 -16.96 3.61
C GLU A 158 13.44 -18.41 3.80
N GLU A 159 13.63 -19.19 2.73
CA GLU A 159 14.33 -20.49 2.80
C GLU A 159 15.80 -20.32 3.22
N VAL A 160 16.47 -19.28 2.73
CA VAL A 160 17.87 -18.96 3.09
C VAL A 160 17.95 -18.36 4.50
N ASN A 161 17.03 -17.47 4.82
CA ASN A 161 16.95 -16.82 6.13
C ASN A 161 15.49 -16.57 6.50
N GLY A 162 14.96 -17.34 7.43
CA GLY A 162 13.56 -17.23 7.89
C GLY A 162 13.15 -15.84 8.42
N LYS A 163 14.09 -14.91 8.58
CA LYS A 163 13.85 -13.51 8.96
C LYS A 163 14.06 -12.52 7.80
N ALA A 164 14.09 -12.99 6.56
CA ALA A 164 14.36 -12.14 5.40
C ALA A 164 13.39 -10.95 5.29
N VAL A 165 12.10 -11.16 5.53
CA VAL A 165 11.10 -10.08 5.49
C VAL A 165 11.33 -9.06 6.60
N GLU A 166 11.64 -9.52 7.83
CA GLU A 166 11.96 -8.65 8.96
C GLU A 166 13.19 -7.80 8.68
N HIS A 167 14.25 -8.40 8.13
CA HIS A 167 15.47 -7.69 7.80
C HIS A 167 15.24 -6.67 6.69
N LEU A 168 14.54 -7.02 5.61
CA LEU A 168 14.22 -6.09 4.54
C LEU A 168 13.37 -4.90 5.05
N SER A 169 12.44 -5.16 5.96
CA SER A 169 11.65 -4.09 6.57
C SER A 169 12.51 -3.18 7.45
N LEU A 170 13.42 -3.76 8.23
CA LEU A 170 14.34 -3.00 9.08
C LEU A 170 15.31 -2.13 8.26
N GLU A 171 15.82 -2.66 7.14
CA GLU A 171 16.65 -1.89 6.22
C GLU A 171 15.92 -0.66 5.68
N ALA A 172 14.61 -0.79 5.37
CA ALA A 172 13.82 0.36 4.94
C ALA A 172 13.77 1.46 6.01
N ASP A 173 13.62 1.09 7.28
CA ASP A 173 13.60 2.02 8.40
C ASP A 173 14.97 2.72 8.55
N TYR A 174 16.08 1.98 8.43
CA TYR A 174 17.43 2.56 8.45
C TYR A 174 17.67 3.54 7.29
N PHE A 175 17.24 3.20 6.08
CA PHE A 175 17.36 4.12 4.95
C PHE A 175 16.47 5.35 5.11
N ASP A 176 15.33 5.23 5.77
CA ASP A 176 14.47 6.38 6.07
C ASP A 176 15.13 7.34 7.08
N GLU A 177 15.69 6.81 8.16
CA GLU A 177 16.45 7.60 9.15
C GLU A 177 17.65 8.29 8.53
N LEU A 178 18.41 7.59 7.68
CA LEU A 178 19.54 8.17 6.96
C LEU A 178 19.10 9.28 6.01
N ALA A 179 18.04 9.05 5.24
CA ALA A 179 17.49 10.05 4.32
C ALA A 179 17.05 11.30 5.08
N GLU A 180 16.39 11.15 6.22
CA GLU A 180 15.97 12.27 7.06
C GLU A 180 17.17 13.03 7.65
N TYR A 181 18.18 12.32 8.11
CA TYR A 181 19.41 12.92 8.61
C TYR A 181 20.10 13.79 7.53
N PHE A 182 20.29 13.24 6.33
CA PHE A 182 20.92 13.98 5.24
C PHE A 182 20.07 15.17 4.79
N HIS A 183 18.74 15.01 4.71
CA HIS A 183 17.87 16.14 4.39
C HIS A 183 18.01 17.29 5.40
N LYS A 184 18.02 16.98 6.69
CA LYS A 184 18.24 18.00 7.75
C LYS A 184 19.59 18.68 7.59
N LYS A 185 20.67 17.92 7.36
CA LYS A 185 22.02 18.47 7.18
C LYS A 185 22.14 19.38 5.96
N VAL A 186 21.59 18.95 4.82
CA VAL A 186 21.60 19.77 3.59
C VAL A 186 20.80 21.05 3.81
N LYS A 187 19.63 20.96 4.44
CA LYS A 187 18.82 22.14 4.75
C LYS A 187 19.57 23.14 5.64
N THR A 188 20.17 22.67 6.76
CA THR A 188 20.95 23.52 7.64
C THR A 188 22.11 24.19 6.89
N PHE A 189 22.84 23.44 6.06
CA PHE A 189 23.95 23.99 5.26
C PHE A 189 23.49 25.07 4.29
N LEU A 190 22.33 24.89 3.65
CA LEU A 190 21.77 25.88 2.73
C LEU A 190 21.28 27.13 3.46
N ASP A 191 20.68 26.96 4.65
CA ASP A 191 20.15 28.07 5.47
C ASP A 191 21.27 28.90 6.12
N GLU A 192 22.43 28.28 6.44
CA GLU A 192 23.62 28.96 7.04
C GLU A 192 24.56 29.54 5.98
N GLY A 193 24.48 29.12 4.72
CA GLY A 193 25.36 29.50 3.64
C GLY A 193 24.88 30.66 2.77
N MET A 194 23.73 31.25 3.11
CA MET A 194 23.23 32.52 2.53
C MET A 194 23.26 33.63 3.56
#